data_1d7f1109dbb71fe6af604018b157ba34
#
_entry.id   1d7f1109dbb71fe6af604018b157ba34
#
_cell.length_a   1.000
_cell.length_b   1.000
_cell.length_c   1.000
_cell.angle_alpha   90.00
_cell.angle_beta   90.00
_cell.angle_gamma   90.00
#
_symmetry.space_group_name_H-M   'P 1'
#
loop_
_entity.id
_entity.type
_entity.pdbx_description
1 polymer ?
#
loop_
_entity_poly.entity_id
_entity_poly.type
_entity_poly.pdbx_seq_one_letter_code
_entity_poly.pdbx_strand_id
1 'polypeptide(L)'
;MSLWNGKPESILVDMAQMTTAPNKLLPWLVITGPVVADCGGKDGIPTAAVLNEMEKVLDATTSMLSGATARRLVGTVTRNCTRLNYYYVRDTMAVRNAINRMYNNTFAGHQYELKIKHDPDWKIYRTFLYPDSATQSWMACVKQLSAIQDTNTIGSKQMVFFDLFFPNSAARNEFGIAAERAGYKKEREAIVQGVAPVYEITLSRTTTVSVDSLLANEALLR
;
A
#
# COMPACT_ATOMS: atom_id res chain seq x y z
N MET A 1 -8.57 -1.76 -3.28
CA MET A 1 -8.47 -2.78 -4.34
C MET A 1 -8.37 -2.02 -5.65
N SER A 2 -7.32 -2.23 -6.43
CA SER A 2 -7.15 -1.61 -7.74
C SER A 2 -7.80 -2.46 -8.84
N LEU A 3 -7.84 -1.94 -10.07
CA LEU A 3 -8.33 -2.68 -11.23
C LEU A 3 -7.20 -2.89 -12.23
N TRP A 4 -7.02 -4.11 -12.68
CA TRP A 4 -6.14 -4.47 -13.79
C TRP A 4 -6.97 -5.02 -14.94
N ASN A 5 -6.96 -4.35 -16.10
CA ASN A 5 -7.81 -4.68 -17.25
C ASN A 5 -9.30 -4.87 -16.86
N GLY A 6 -9.82 -4.00 -16.00
CA GLY A 6 -11.22 -4.05 -15.53
C GLY A 6 -11.53 -5.13 -14.50
N LYS A 7 -10.54 -5.93 -14.07
CA LYS A 7 -10.70 -6.95 -13.03
C LYS A 7 -10.04 -6.52 -11.72
N PRO A 8 -10.56 -6.96 -10.57
CA PRO A 8 -9.97 -6.63 -9.27
C PRO A 8 -8.52 -7.12 -9.14
N GLU A 9 -7.69 -6.28 -8.53
CA GLU A 9 -6.31 -6.59 -8.18
C GLU A 9 -6.06 -6.18 -6.73
N SER A 10 -5.35 -7.02 -5.98
CA SER A 10 -4.87 -6.72 -4.63
C SER A 10 -3.35 -6.66 -4.63
N ILE A 11 -2.80 -5.54 -4.19
CA ILE A 11 -1.36 -5.33 -4.03
C ILE A 11 -1.08 -5.18 -2.54
N LEU A 12 -0.24 -6.07 -1.99
CA LEU A 12 0.38 -5.93 -0.68
C LEU A 12 1.82 -5.47 -0.91
N VAL A 13 2.24 -4.39 -0.28
CA VAL A 13 3.57 -3.80 -0.48
C VAL A 13 4.23 -3.50 0.87
N ASP A 14 5.52 -3.80 0.98
CA ASP A 14 6.35 -3.36 2.11
C ASP A 14 6.73 -1.89 1.89
N MET A 15 5.93 -0.99 2.44
CA MET A 15 6.11 0.46 2.28
C MET A 15 7.40 0.98 2.94
N ALA A 16 7.92 0.27 3.96
CA ALA A 16 9.15 0.68 4.64
C ALA A 16 10.38 0.63 3.74
N GLN A 17 10.34 -0.19 2.67
CA GLN A 17 11.46 -0.27 1.72
C GLN A 17 11.69 1.04 0.94
N MET A 18 10.70 1.93 0.84
CA MET A 18 10.86 3.19 0.10
C MET A 18 11.96 4.09 0.69
N THR A 19 12.21 4.01 1.98
CA THR A 19 13.25 4.80 2.66
C THR A 19 14.68 4.36 2.28
N THR A 20 14.84 3.11 1.80
CA THR A 20 16.13 2.49 1.45
C THR A 20 16.22 2.10 -0.02
N ALA A 21 15.15 2.24 -0.78
CA ALA A 21 15.13 1.94 -2.22
C ALA A 21 15.76 3.07 -3.04
N PRO A 22 16.58 2.75 -4.07
CA PRO A 22 17.00 1.40 -4.47
C PRO A 22 18.14 0.87 -3.61
N ASN A 23 18.10 -0.42 -3.25
CA ASN A 23 19.25 -1.09 -2.64
C ASN A 23 20.14 -1.69 -3.74
N LYS A 24 21.30 -1.07 -3.99
CA LYS A 24 22.24 -1.46 -5.05
C LYS A 24 22.85 -2.86 -4.87
N LEU A 25 22.77 -3.43 -3.66
CA LEU A 25 23.22 -4.80 -3.38
C LEU A 25 22.21 -5.86 -3.87
N LEU A 26 21.01 -5.46 -4.25
CA LEU A 26 19.92 -6.33 -4.70
C LEU A 26 19.39 -5.86 -6.07
N PRO A 27 20.18 -5.96 -7.14
CA PRO A 27 19.84 -5.36 -8.44
C PRO A 27 18.92 -6.21 -9.32
N TRP A 28 18.57 -7.42 -8.87
CA TRP A 28 17.74 -8.34 -9.65
C TRP A 28 16.38 -8.50 -9.05
N LEU A 29 15.34 -8.29 -9.87
CA LEU A 29 13.95 -8.56 -9.54
C LEU A 29 13.60 -10.00 -9.94
N VAL A 30 13.08 -10.76 -8.99
CA VAL A 30 12.48 -12.09 -9.18
C VAL A 30 10.99 -11.97 -8.88
N ILE A 31 10.16 -12.31 -9.87
CA ILE A 31 8.70 -12.38 -9.72
C ILE A 31 8.33 -13.84 -9.86
N THR A 32 7.72 -14.41 -8.84
CA THR A 32 7.31 -15.81 -8.86
C THR A 32 6.10 -16.06 -7.98
N GLY A 33 5.31 -17.06 -8.33
CA GLY A 33 4.17 -17.47 -7.52
C GLY A 33 3.24 -18.42 -8.27
N PRO A 34 2.30 -19.05 -7.57
CA PRO A 34 1.40 -20.04 -8.13
C PRO A 34 0.38 -19.40 -9.08
N VAL A 35 0.01 -20.18 -10.09
CA VAL A 35 -1.09 -19.93 -11.02
C VAL A 35 -2.10 -21.06 -10.84
N VAL A 36 -3.35 -20.73 -10.54
CA VAL A 36 -4.42 -21.71 -10.33
C VAL A 36 -5.45 -21.56 -11.45
N ALA A 37 -5.83 -22.67 -12.09
CA ALA A 37 -6.78 -22.63 -13.20
C ALA A 37 -8.17 -22.15 -12.76
N ASP A 38 -8.62 -22.62 -11.60
CA ASP A 38 -9.85 -22.16 -10.95
C ASP A 38 -9.55 -21.86 -9.47
N CYS A 39 -9.68 -20.61 -9.09
CA CYS A 39 -9.44 -20.17 -7.72
C CYS A 39 -10.73 -20.05 -6.89
N GLY A 40 -11.87 -20.49 -7.43
CA GLY A 40 -13.16 -20.55 -6.73
C GLY A 40 -13.74 -19.18 -6.32
N GLY A 41 -13.02 -18.11 -6.61
CA GLY A 41 -13.39 -16.74 -6.23
C GLY A 41 -13.98 -15.94 -7.38
N LYS A 42 -14.66 -14.85 -7.02
CA LYS A 42 -15.28 -13.94 -8.01
C LYS A 42 -14.21 -13.09 -8.68
N ASP A 43 -14.36 -12.87 -10.00
CA ASP A 43 -13.50 -11.95 -10.78
C ASP A 43 -12.00 -12.27 -10.74
N GLY A 44 -11.65 -13.54 -10.45
CA GLY A 44 -10.24 -13.98 -10.39
C GLY A 44 -9.52 -13.64 -9.08
N ILE A 45 -10.24 -13.21 -8.04
CA ILE A 45 -9.70 -13.12 -6.68
C ILE A 45 -9.92 -14.47 -5.99
N PRO A 46 -8.85 -15.16 -5.52
CA PRO A 46 -8.96 -16.48 -4.91
C PRO A 46 -9.81 -16.47 -3.64
N THR A 47 -10.48 -17.58 -3.35
CA THR A 47 -11.12 -17.80 -2.05
C THR A 47 -10.09 -17.86 -0.93
N ALA A 48 -10.53 -17.69 0.33
CA ALA A 48 -9.65 -17.76 1.50
C ALA A 48 -8.89 -19.10 1.57
N ALA A 49 -9.54 -20.21 1.23
CA ALA A 49 -8.90 -21.53 1.22
C ALA A 49 -7.75 -21.59 0.18
N VAL A 50 -7.98 -21.11 -1.04
CA VAL A 50 -6.95 -21.07 -2.08
C VAL A 50 -5.84 -20.09 -1.71
N LEU A 51 -6.17 -18.94 -1.13
CA LEU A 51 -5.16 -17.99 -0.63
C LEU A 51 -4.25 -18.62 0.41
N ASN A 52 -4.78 -19.41 1.35
CA ASN A 52 -3.98 -20.11 2.35
C ASN A 52 -2.99 -21.13 1.71
N GLU A 53 -3.40 -21.81 0.63
CA GLU A 53 -2.46 -22.68 -0.10
C GLU A 53 -1.38 -21.87 -0.84
N MET A 54 -1.74 -20.74 -1.43
CA MET A 54 -0.78 -19.85 -2.07
C MET A 54 0.21 -19.23 -1.06
N GLU A 55 -0.20 -18.99 0.19
CA GLU A 55 0.68 -18.54 1.29
C GLU A 55 1.76 -19.59 1.62
N LYS A 56 1.42 -20.89 1.63
CA LYS A 56 2.41 -21.95 1.84
C LYS A 56 3.50 -21.93 0.76
N VAL A 57 3.13 -21.63 -0.49
CA VAL A 57 4.10 -21.45 -1.58
C VAL A 57 4.97 -20.23 -1.37
N LEU A 58 4.41 -19.11 -0.87
CA LEU A 58 5.17 -17.92 -0.50
C LEU A 58 6.20 -18.23 0.57
N ASP A 59 5.81 -18.92 1.65
CA ASP A 59 6.70 -19.26 2.76
C ASP A 59 7.83 -20.18 2.30
N ALA A 60 7.52 -21.21 1.51
CA ALA A 60 8.51 -22.11 0.94
C ALA A 60 9.49 -21.38 0.00
N THR A 61 8.98 -20.50 -0.88
CA THR A 61 9.79 -19.68 -1.77
C THR A 61 10.71 -18.76 -0.98
N THR A 62 10.18 -18.13 0.04
CA THR A 62 10.91 -17.21 0.92
C THR A 62 12.03 -17.91 1.65
N SER A 63 11.76 -19.10 2.21
CA SER A 63 12.75 -19.94 2.90
C SER A 63 13.84 -20.41 1.93
N MET A 64 13.45 -20.93 0.78
CA MET A 64 14.37 -21.43 -0.24
C MET A 64 15.30 -20.33 -0.77
N LEU A 65 14.75 -19.13 -1.09
CA LEU A 65 15.57 -18.01 -1.54
C LEU A 65 16.54 -17.52 -0.47
N SER A 66 16.19 -17.65 0.83
CA SER A 66 17.10 -17.30 1.94
C SER A 66 18.37 -18.13 1.94
N GLY A 67 18.28 -19.41 1.57
CA GLY A 67 19.44 -20.29 1.45
C GLY A 67 20.23 -20.09 0.16
N ALA A 68 19.65 -19.48 -0.87
CA ALA A 68 20.25 -19.35 -2.19
C ALA A 68 20.94 -17.99 -2.40
N THR A 69 20.38 -16.90 -1.90
CA THR A 69 20.92 -15.54 -2.14
C THR A 69 20.39 -14.54 -1.10
N ALA A 70 21.09 -13.40 -0.95
CA ALA A 70 20.52 -12.27 -0.21
C ALA A 70 19.30 -11.75 -0.95
N ARG A 71 18.20 -11.54 -0.22
CA ARG A 71 16.89 -11.20 -0.78
C ARG A 71 16.11 -10.20 0.05
N ARG A 72 15.13 -9.58 -0.59
CA ARG A 72 14.08 -8.77 0.04
C ARG A 72 12.75 -9.04 -0.67
N LEU A 73 11.74 -9.52 0.04
CA LEU A 73 10.35 -9.50 -0.45
C LEU A 73 9.86 -8.06 -0.32
N VAL A 74 9.36 -7.49 -1.41
CA VAL A 74 8.90 -6.09 -1.43
C VAL A 74 7.41 -5.96 -1.69
N GLY A 75 6.76 -7.02 -2.14
CA GLY A 75 5.32 -7.02 -2.33
C GLY A 75 4.77 -8.29 -2.94
N THR A 76 3.46 -8.39 -2.94
CA THR A 76 2.70 -9.49 -3.51
C THR A 76 1.51 -8.94 -4.27
N VAL A 77 1.29 -9.44 -5.49
CA VAL A 77 0.16 -9.07 -6.35
C VAL A 77 -0.74 -10.27 -6.54
N THR A 78 -2.00 -10.14 -6.16
CA THR A 78 -3.03 -11.18 -6.33
C THR A 78 -4.05 -10.70 -7.34
N ARG A 79 -4.19 -11.42 -8.45
CA ARG A 79 -5.15 -11.14 -9.52
C ARG A 79 -5.30 -12.32 -10.45
N ASN A 80 -6.44 -12.45 -11.10
CA ASN A 80 -6.69 -13.45 -12.15
C ASN A 80 -6.21 -14.86 -11.77
N CYS A 81 -6.58 -15.31 -10.56
CA CYS A 81 -6.17 -16.60 -9.97
C CYS A 81 -4.65 -16.82 -9.86
N THR A 82 -3.87 -15.74 -9.81
CA THR A 82 -2.43 -15.78 -9.53
C THR A 82 -2.10 -15.02 -8.26
N ARG A 83 -1.03 -15.40 -7.59
CA ARG A 83 -0.46 -14.65 -6.47
C ARG A 83 1.05 -14.58 -6.67
N LEU A 84 1.51 -13.46 -7.22
CA LEU A 84 2.90 -13.24 -7.60
C LEU A 84 3.64 -12.46 -6.52
N ASN A 85 4.76 -13.00 -6.07
CA ASN A 85 5.63 -12.43 -5.05
C ASN A 85 6.84 -11.77 -5.72
N TYR A 86 7.17 -10.55 -5.30
CA TYR A 86 8.20 -9.71 -5.87
C TYR A 86 9.37 -9.65 -4.90
N TYR A 87 10.50 -10.24 -5.30
CA TYR A 87 11.74 -10.24 -4.52
C TYR A 87 12.82 -9.48 -5.26
N TYR A 88 13.56 -8.64 -4.56
CA TYR A 88 14.86 -8.19 -5.03
C TYR A 88 15.94 -9.06 -4.43
N VAL A 89 16.88 -9.51 -5.28
CA VAL A 89 17.94 -10.45 -4.90
C VAL A 89 19.31 -9.94 -5.37
N ARG A 90 20.38 -10.44 -4.71
CA ARG A 90 21.74 -10.06 -5.05
C ARG A 90 22.20 -10.62 -6.39
N ASP A 91 21.95 -11.90 -6.62
CA ASP A 91 22.31 -12.62 -7.83
C ASP A 91 21.23 -13.66 -8.17
N THR A 92 21.31 -14.19 -9.39
CA THR A 92 20.27 -15.09 -9.94
C THR A 92 20.78 -16.49 -10.26
N MET A 93 22.09 -16.77 -10.03
CA MET A 93 22.74 -18.00 -10.49
C MET A 93 22.08 -19.27 -9.96
N ALA A 94 21.72 -19.28 -8.68
CA ALA A 94 21.04 -20.42 -8.05
C ALA A 94 19.51 -20.30 -8.04
N VAL A 95 18.95 -19.11 -8.26
CA VAL A 95 17.53 -18.80 -8.03
C VAL A 95 16.61 -19.64 -8.90
N ARG A 96 16.86 -19.68 -10.23
CA ARG A 96 16.00 -20.42 -11.17
C ARG A 96 15.94 -21.92 -10.82
N ASN A 97 17.13 -22.52 -10.60
CA ASN A 97 17.20 -23.95 -10.28
C ASN A 97 16.57 -24.26 -8.92
N ALA A 98 16.70 -23.37 -7.95
CA ALA A 98 16.12 -23.53 -6.63
C ALA A 98 14.57 -23.46 -6.69
N ILE A 99 14.01 -22.48 -7.40
CA ILE A 99 12.56 -22.35 -7.60
C ILE A 99 12.02 -23.56 -8.35
N ASN A 100 12.64 -23.97 -9.47
CA ASN A 100 12.19 -25.14 -10.22
C ASN A 100 12.20 -26.41 -9.37
N ARG A 101 13.26 -26.64 -8.57
CA ARG A 101 13.33 -27.79 -7.66
C ARG A 101 12.25 -27.74 -6.59
N MET A 102 11.98 -26.59 -6.03
CA MET A 102 10.93 -26.41 -5.02
C MET A 102 9.56 -26.81 -5.60
N TYR A 103 9.20 -26.26 -6.77
CA TYR A 103 7.92 -26.60 -7.39
C TYR A 103 7.86 -28.09 -7.78
N ASN A 104 8.90 -28.65 -8.37
CA ASN A 104 8.90 -30.05 -8.79
C ASN A 104 8.83 -31.03 -7.61
N ASN A 105 9.43 -30.71 -6.47
CA ASN A 105 9.54 -31.63 -5.33
C ASN A 105 8.42 -31.40 -4.29
N THR A 106 8.10 -30.14 -3.99
CA THR A 106 7.18 -29.82 -2.87
C THR A 106 5.78 -29.48 -3.36
N PHE A 107 5.67 -28.85 -4.55
CA PHE A 107 4.40 -28.41 -5.13
C PHE A 107 4.18 -29.01 -6.52
N ALA A 108 4.50 -30.30 -6.68
CA ALA A 108 4.33 -31.03 -7.93
C ALA A 108 2.89 -30.89 -8.46
N GLY A 109 2.75 -30.54 -9.72
CA GLY A 109 1.45 -30.31 -10.36
C GLY A 109 0.91 -28.87 -10.23
N HIS A 110 1.52 -28.00 -9.42
CA HIS A 110 1.16 -26.61 -9.41
C HIS A 110 1.80 -25.87 -10.59
N GLN A 111 0.99 -25.13 -11.34
CA GLN A 111 1.52 -24.16 -12.31
C GLN A 111 2.07 -22.95 -11.57
N TYR A 112 3.12 -22.33 -12.12
CA TYR A 112 3.73 -21.14 -11.53
C TYR A 112 4.31 -20.22 -12.59
N GLU A 113 4.40 -18.94 -12.26
CA GLU A 113 5.18 -17.99 -13.03
C GLU A 113 6.57 -17.80 -12.41
N LEU A 114 7.58 -17.59 -13.28
CA LEU A 114 8.92 -17.17 -12.89
C LEU A 114 9.46 -16.18 -13.92
N LYS A 115 9.63 -14.95 -13.50
CA LYS A 115 10.28 -13.89 -14.28
C LYS A 115 11.47 -13.36 -13.49
N ILE A 116 12.62 -13.24 -14.14
CA ILE A 116 13.83 -12.67 -13.56
C ILE A 116 14.27 -11.52 -14.46
N LYS A 117 14.47 -10.34 -13.86
CA LYS A 117 14.78 -9.11 -14.59
C LYS A 117 15.84 -8.31 -13.83
N HIS A 118 16.77 -7.72 -14.58
CA HIS A 118 17.68 -6.73 -14.01
C HIS A 118 16.95 -5.41 -13.80
N ASP A 119 16.85 -4.96 -12.56
CA ASP A 119 16.12 -3.74 -12.14
C ASP A 119 16.88 -3.05 -10.98
N PRO A 120 18.10 -2.54 -11.24
CA PRO A 120 18.98 -1.99 -10.21
C PRO A 120 18.43 -0.72 -9.56
N ASP A 121 17.54 -0.01 -10.23
CA ASP A 121 16.88 1.19 -9.73
C ASP A 121 15.57 0.91 -9.00
N TRP A 122 15.20 -0.37 -8.85
CA TRP A 122 13.96 -0.81 -8.23
C TRP A 122 12.73 -0.14 -8.85
N LYS A 123 12.76 0.02 -10.17
CA LYS A 123 11.71 0.72 -10.92
C LYS A 123 10.34 0.08 -10.70
N ILE A 124 10.26 -1.26 -10.77
CA ILE A 124 8.99 -1.96 -10.57
C ILE A 124 8.44 -1.73 -9.17
N TYR A 125 9.28 -1.77 -8.13
CA TYR A 125 8.84 -1.45 -6.78
C TYR A 125 8.31 -0.01 -6.69
N ARG A 126 9.06 0.96 -7.17
CA ARG A 126 8.80 2.39 -7.01
C ARG A 126 7.62 2.92 -7.84
N THR A 127 7.33 2.30 -9.00
CA THR A 127 6.33 2.84 -9.95
C THR A 127 5.11 1.94 -10.14
N PHE A 128 5.18 0.67 -9.71
CA PHE A 128 4.07 -0.27 -9.85
C PHE A 128 3.55 -0.77 -8.50
N LEU A 129 4.44 -1.19 -7.59
CA LEU A 129 4.01 -1.72 -6.28
C LEU A 129 3.72 -0.61 -5.29
N TYR A 130 4.59 0.41 -5.23
CA TYR A 130 4.44 1.50 -4.27
C TYR A 130 3.27 2.40 -4.65
N PRO A 131 2.33 2.67 -3.72
CA PRO A 131 1.14 3.45 -4.03
C PRO A 131 1.51 4.91 -4.34
N ASP A 132 0.79 5.50 -5.28
CA ASP A 132 0.85 6.94 -5.53
C ASP A 132 0.25 7.74 -4.36
N SER A 133 0.41 9.07 -4.39
CA SER A 133 -0.04 9.95 -3.31
C SER A 133 -1.55 9.87 -3.06
N ALA A 134 -2.36 9.71 -4.11
CA ALA A 134 -3.81 9.58 -3.98
C ALA A 134 -4.20 8.28 -3.27
N THR A 135 -3.56 7.17 -3.66
CA THR A 135 -3.75 5.87 -3.00
C THR A 135 -3.28 5.90 -1.54
N GLN A 136 -2.16 6.58 -1.24
CA GLN A 136 -1.67 6.74 0.13
C GLN A 136 -2.66 7.54 0.99
N SER A 137 -3.22 8.64 0.48
CA SER A 137 -4.27 9.40 1.16
C SER A 137 -5.51 8.53 1.41
N TRP A 138 -5.94 7.76 0.41
CA TRP A 138 -7.05 6.83 0.57
C TRP A 138 -6.77 5.78 1.68
N MET A 139 -5.58 5.18 1.68
CA MET A 139 -5.16 4.23 2.72
C MET A 139 -5.16 4.86 4.12
N ALA A 140 -4.69 6.11 4.25
CA ALA A 140 -4.71 6.86 5.50
C ALA A 140 -6.14 7.08 6.00
N CYS A 141 -7.05 7.51 5.13
CA CYS A 141 -8.48 7.68 5.46
C CYS A 141 -9.12 6.35 5.90
N VAL A 142 -8.89 5.26 5.17
CA VAL A 142 -9.40 3.93 5.54
C VAL A 142 -8.88 3.51 6.91
N LYS A 143 -7.60 3.72 7.19
CA LYS A 143 -7.01 3.41 8.50
C LYS A 143 -7.64 4.23 9.62
N GLN A 144 -7.89 5.52 9.40
CA GLN A 144 -8.58 6.38 10.38
C GLN A 144 -10.01 5.89 10.64
N LEU A 145 -10.77 5.58 9.57
CA LEU A 145 -12.12 5.06 9.72
C LEU A 145 -12.17 3.70 10.43
N SER A 146 -11.22 2.82 10.15
CA SER A 146 -11.16 1.50 10.81
C SER A 146 -10.81 1.59 12.30
N ALA A 147 -10.27 2.70 12.77
CA ALA A 147 -10.00 2.95 14.18
C ALA A 147 -11.24 3.47 14.95
N ILE A 148 -12.31 3.83 14.25
CA ILE A 148 -13.58 4.24 14.89
C ILE A 148 -14.26 3.01 15.46
N GLN A 149 -14.41 2.98 16.79
CA GLN A 149 -15.04 1.85 17.50
C GLN A 149 -16.56 1.80 17.34
N ASP A 150 -17.19 2.97 17.25
CA ASP A 150 -18.65 3.06 17.00
C ASP A 150 -18.95 3.04 15.51
N THR A 151 -19.37 1.88 15.02
CA THR A 151 -19.71 1.67 13.60
C THR A 151 -20.92 2.48 13.13
N ASN A 152 -21.79 2.96 14.06
CA ASN A 152 -22.92 3.83 13.72
C ASN A 152 -22.45 5.24 13.28
N THR A 153 -21.23 5.61 13.60
CA THR A 153 -20.61 6.88 13.15
C THR A 153 -20.30 6.85 11.66
N ILE A 154 -19.90 5.70 11.12
CA ILE A 154 -19.57 5.55 9.69
C ILE A 154 -20.85 5.66 8.85
N GLY A 155 -20.83 6.53 7.85
CA GLY A 155 -21.98 6.82 6.99
C GLY A 155 -22.94 7.86 7.55
N SER A 156 -22.81 8.25 8.82
CA SER A 156 -23.62 9.30 9.44
C SER A 156 -22.99 10.69 9.26
N LYS A 157 -23.80 11.75 9.42
CA LYS A 157 -23.30 13.13 9.48
C LYS A 157 -22.74 13.43 10.87
N GLN A 158 -21.47 13.77 10.94
CA GLN A 158 -20.78 14.13 12.18
C GLN A 158 -19.98 15.42 11.98
N MET A 159 -19.72 16.10 13.09
CA MET A 159 -18.74 17.19 13.11
C MET A 159 -17.34 16.59 13.09
N VAL A 160 -16.59 16.87 12.02
CA VAL A 160 -15.21 16.40 11.85
C VAL A 160 -14.28 17.57 12.07
N PHE A 161 -13.19 17.33 12.80
CA PHE A 161 -12.16 18.31 13.08
C PHE A 161 -10.92 18.05 12.25
N PHE A 162 -10.27 19.11 11.79
CA PHE A 162 -9.07 19.09 10.96
C PHE A 162 -8.02 19.96 11.64
N ASP A 163 -6.92 19.35 12.07
CA ASP A 163 -5.77 20.05 12.64
C ASP A 163 -4.72 20.26 11.54
N LEU A 164 -4.38 21.52 11.25
CA LEU A 164 -3.49 21.92 10.18
C LEU A 164 -2.35 22.76 10.76
N PHE A 165 -1.16 22.60 10.19
CA PHE A 165 0.07 23.17 10.71
C PHE A 165 0.78 23.99 9.65
N PHE A 166 1.22 25.20 10.01
CA PHE A 166 1.82 26.16 9.10
C PHE A 166 3.18 26.63 9.63
N PRO A 167 4.13 26.98 8.74
CA PRO A 167 5.45 27.45 9.14
C PRO A 167 5.44 28.87 9.74
N ASN A 168 4.38 29.66 9.51
CA ASN A 168 4.23 31.01 10.03
C ASN A 168 2.76 31.41 10.19
N SER A 169 2.53 32.46 10.98
CA SER A 169 1.18 32.96 11.28
C SER A 169 0.47 33.56 10.07
N ALA A 170 1.21 34.18 9.14
CA ALA A 170 0.62 34.79 7.95
C ALA A 170 -0.04 33.74 7.06
N ALA A 171 0.68 32.66 6.74
CA ALA A 171 0.16 31.53 5.96
C ALA A 171 -1.05 30.89 6.65
N ARG A 172 -1.00 30.65 7.97
CA ARG A 172 -2.13 30.14 8.74
C ARG A 172 -3.36 31.04 8.63
N ASN A 173 -3.19 32.36 8.80
CA ASN A 173 -4.30 33.30 8.79
C ASN A 173 -4.94 33.41 7.39
N GLU A 174 -4.12 33.50 6.33
CA GLU A 174 -4.60 33.51 4.95
C GLU A 174 -5.40 32.25 4.64
N PHE A 175 -4.87 31.09 5.02
CA PHE A 175 -5.54 29.82 4.86
C PHE A 175 -6.86 29.77 5.65
N GLY A 176 -6.87 30.24 6.91
CA GLY A 176 -8.07 30.26 7.75
C GLY A 176 -9.22 31.04 7.10
N ILE A 177 -8.92 32.21 6.53
CA ILE A 177 -9.91 33.04 5.80
C ILE A 177 -10.46 32.27 4.57
N ALA A 178 -9.58 31.60 3.82
CA ALA A 178 -10.00 30.81 2.65
C ALA A 178 -10.87 29.61 3.06
N ALA A 179 -10.51 28.93 4.13
CA ALA A 179 -11.27 27.79 4.67
C ALA A 179 -12.65 28.20 5.17
N GLU A 180 -12.79 29.35 5.86
CA GLU A 180 -14.09 29.87 6.29
C GLU A 180 -14.99 30.17 5.08
N ARG A 181 -14.45 30.72 4.00
CA ARG A 181 -15.19 30.94 2.74
C ARG A 181 -15.61 29.62 2.07
N ALA A 182 -14.84 28.54 2.29
CA ALA A 182 -15.16 27.20 1.82
C ALA A 182 -16.16 26.44 2.73
N GLY A 183 -16.65 27.11 3.81
CA GLY A 183 -17.67 26.57 4.71
C GLY A 183 -17.14 25.76 5.88
N TYR A 184 -15.87 25.94 6.24
CA TYR A 184 -15.33 25.44 7.50
C TYR A 184 -15.51 26.46 8.62
N LYS A 185 -15.66 25.98 9.84
CA LYS A 185 -15.67 26.80 11.04
C LYS A 185 -14.31 26.75 11.71
N LYS A 186 -13.74 27.89 12.02
CA LYS A 186 -12.51 27.97 12.80
C LYS A 186 -12.84 27.77 14.29
N GLU A 187 -12.24 26.75 14.89
CA GLU A 187 -12.47 26.38 16.29
C GLU A 187 -11.35 26.87 17.19
N ARG A 188 -10.09 26.74 16.75
CA ARG A 188 -8.92 27.08 17.56
C ARG A 188 -7.74 27.52 16.71
N GLU A 189 -6.92 28.41 17.26
CA GLU A 189 -5.58 28.71 16.80
C GLU A 189 -4.59 28.54 17.94
N ALA A 190 -3.42 27.98 17.65
CA ALA A 190 -2.36 27.78 18.62
C ALA A 190 -0.97 27.96 18.01
N ILE A 191 0.02 28.13 18.87
CA ILE A 191 1.44 28.06 18.51
C ILE A 191 2.02 26.88 19.27
N VAL A 192 2.45 25.86 18.52
CA VAL A 192 3.13 24.70 19.09
C VAL A 192 4.61 25.04 19.20
N GLN A 193 5.11 25.11 20.43
CA GLN A 193 6.49 25.43 20.72
C GLN A 193 7.40 24.23 20.42
N GLY A 194 8.54 24.49 19.76
CA GLY A 194 9.53 23.48 19.39
C GLY A 194 10.84 24.16 18.99
N VAL A 195 11.75 23.42 18.35
CA VAL A 195 12.99 23.98 17.78
C VAL A 195 12.68 25.08 16.77
N ALA A 196 11.60 24.91 16.00
CA ALA A 196 10.94 25.96 15.23
C ALA A 196 9.46 25.98 15.63
N PRO A 197 8.84 27.14 15.89
CA PRO A 197 7.43 27.22 16.22
C PRO A 197 6.58 26.84 15.04
N VAL A 198 5.51 26.08 15.28
CA VAL A 198 4.53 25.66 14.28
C VAL A 198 3.19 26.29 14.64
N TYR A 199 2.53 26.87 13.66
CA TYR A 199 1.27 27.61 13.81
C TYR A 199 0.11 26.71 13.43
N GLU A 200 -0.63 26.26 14.45
CA GLU A 200 -1.77 25.35 14.32
C GLU A 200 -3.07 26.13 14.09
N ILE A 201 -3.95 25.56 13.27
CA ILE A 201 -5.37 25.93 13.19
C ILE A 201 -6.21 24.65 13.23
N THR A 202 -7.23 24.64 14.09
CA THR A 202 -8.25 23.60 14.12
C THR A 202 -9.49 24.12 13.43
N LEU A 203 -9.91 23.44 12.37
CA LEU A 203 -11.14 23.70 11.63
C LEU A 203 -12.16 22.59 11.90
N SER A 204 -13.45 22.90 11.83
CA SER A 204 -14.50 21.90 11.87
C SER A 204 -15.46 22.03 10.69
N ARG A 205 -16.07 20.92 10.31
CA ARG A 205 -17.16 20.86 9.34
C ARG A 205 -18.04 19.65 9.60
N THR A 206 -19.35 19.86 9.52
CA THR A 206 -20.30 18.74 9.53
C THR A 206 -20.30 18.06 8.17
N THR A 207 -19.89 16.81 8.13
CA THR A 207 -19.79 16.02 6.91
C THR A 207 -20.17 14.57 7.16
N THR A 208 -20.44 13.80 6.10
CA THR A 208 -20.62 12.36 6.23
C THR A 208 -19.29 11.69 6.54
N VAL A 209 -19.23 10.82 7.53
CA VAL A 209 -18.02 10.07 7.89
C VAL A 209 -17.83 8.93 6.91
N SER A 210 -17.20 9.19 5.78
CA SER A 210 -16.86 8.23 4.73
C SER A 210 -15.52 8.54 4.11
N VAL A 211 -14.90 7.58 3.44
CA VAL A 211 -13.62 7.78 2.73
C VAL A 211 -13.74 8.91 1.73
N ASP A 212 -14.77 8.89 0.89
CA ASP A 212 -14.97 9.90 -0.16
C ASP A 212 -15.11 11.31 0.41
N SER A 213 -15.89 11.47 1.48
CA SER A 213 -16.07 12.76 2.14
C SER A 213 -14.80 13.26 2.80
N LEU A 214 -14.01 12.38 3.44
CA LEU A 214 -12.74 12.76 4.05
C LEU A 214 -11.73 13.17 2.99
N LEU A 215 -11.60 12.43 1.88
CA LEU A 215 -10.73 12.78 0.76
C LEU A 215 -11.14 14.09 0.10
N ALA A 216 -12.45 14.33 -0.07
CA ALA A 216 -12.94 15.59 -0.61
C ALA A 216 -12.57 16.78 0.29
N ASN A 217 -12.69 16.63 1.62
CA ASN A 217 -12.27 17.66 2.57
C ASN A 217 -10.74 17.85 2.55
N GLU A 218 -9.96 16.77 2.51
CA GLU A 218 -8.49 16.86 2.39
C GLU A 218 -8.06 17.63 1.11
N ALA A 219 -8.72 17.34 -0.02
CA ALA A 219 -8.43 18.04 -1.27
C ALA A 219 -8.76 19.54 -1.23
N LEU A 220 -9.81 19.94 -0.50
CA LEU A 220 -10.17 21.34 -0.32
C LEU A 220 -9.23 22.08 0.65
N LEU A 221 -8.56 21.34 1.55
CA LEU A 221 -7.66 21.87 2.56
C LEU A 221 -6.16 21.84 2.13
N ARG A 222 -5.85 21.45 0.91
CA ARG A 222 -4.51 21.49 0.31
C ARG A 222 -4.33 22.77 -0.51
#